data_cf8ecd474aaa739dc3955dfe429c950e
#
_entry.id   cf8ecd474aaa739dc3955dfe429c950e
#
_cell.length_a   1.000
_cell.length_b   1.000
_cell.length_c   1.000
_cell.angle_alpha   90.00
_cell.angle_beta   90.00
_cell.angle_gamma   90.00
#
_symmetry.space_group_name_H-M   'P 1'
#
loop_
_entity.id
_entity.type
_entity.pdbx_description
1 polymer ?
#
loop_
_entity_poly.entity_id
_entity_poly.type
_entity_poly.pdbx_seq_one_letter_code
_entity_poly.pdbx_strand_id
1 'polypeptide(L)'
;MQNRYIVFDVETPNRWNNRISAIGISVVENGRIIDNYYSLVDPEQPFDRFNSMLTGINEETVFDAPCFPEIWEEIEPLMSSGILVAHNAGFDMGVLRKCLSAYEIAWRPTVRGICTVIMGRSLLPGISHRLNDMCDYYGICLNHHQADSDSRACAEILIRYMEGG
;
A
#
# COMPACT_ATOMS: atom_id res chain seq x y z
N MET A 1 21.65 -6.91 -11.57
CA MET A 1 21.21 -6.44 -10.24
C MET A 1 19.84 -7.00 -9.94
N GLN A 2 19.72 -7.66 -8.82
CA GLN A 2 18.43 -8.16 -8.37
C GLN A 2 17.61 -7.03 -7.79
N ASN A 3 16.41 -6.81 -8.34
CA ASN A 3 15.52 -5.77 -7.85
C ASN A 3 14.75 -6.25 -6.61
N ARG A 4 14.68 -5.37 -5.64
CA ARG A 4 13.85 -5.52 -4.45
C ARG A 4 12.66 -4.57 -4.60
N TYR A 5 11.45 -5.11 -4.42
CA TYR A 5 10.21 -4.34 -4.54
C TYR A 5 9.54 -4.23 -3.19
N ILE A 6 9.17 -3.02 -2.84
CA ILE A 6 8.45 -2.71 -1.60
C ILE A 6 7.02 -2.38 -1.99
N VAL A 7 6.15 -3.37 -1.90
CA VAL A 7 4.75 -3.25 -2.28
C VAL A 7 3.97 -2.80 -1.05
N PHE A 8 3.29 -1.67 -1.15
CA PHE A 8 2.58 -1.13 0.00
C PHE A 8 1.16 -0.69 -0.34
N ASP A 9 0.32 -0.65 0.69
CA ASP A 9 -1.04 -0.16 0.64
C ASP A 9 -1.32 0.63 1.90
N VAL A 10 -2.11 1.70 1.79
CA VAL A 10 -2.51 2.53 2.92
C VAL A 10 -4.02 2.62 3.00
N GLU A 11 -4.53 2.74 4.22
CA GLU A 11 -5.91 3.10 4.49
C GLU A 11 -5.96 4.50 5.08
N THR A 12 -7.02 5.23 4.79
CA THR A 12 -7.18 6.64 5.20
C THR A 12 -8.39 6.80 6.12
N PRO A 13 -8.33 7.73 7.09
CA PRO A 13 -9.45 7.95 8.01
C PRO A 13 -10.59 8.77 7.40
N ASN A 14 -10.30 9.59 6.40
CA ASN A 14 -11.26 10.56 5.85
C ASN A 14 -10.88 10.93 4.41
N ARG A 15 -11.70 11.78 3.79
CA ARG A 15 -11.57 12.20 2.39
C ARG A 15 -10.42 13.18 2.12
N TRP A 16 -9.76 13.71 3.14
CA TRP A 16 -8.63 14.64 2.93
C TRP A 16 -7.38 13.92 2.43
N ASN A 17 -7.26 12.63 2.70
CA ASN A 17 -6.18 11.76 2.18
C ASN A 17 -4.77 12.27 2.48
N ASN A 18 -4.59 12.89 3.65
CA ASN A 18 -3.29 13.38 4.11
C ASN A 18 -2.85 12.75 5.44
N ARG A 19 -3.56 11.71 5.87
CA ARG A 19 -3.21 10.88 7.04
C ARG A 19 -3.44 9.43 6.70
N ILE A 20 -2.83 8.55 7.48
CA ILE A 20 -2.87 7.11 7.30
C ILE A 20 -3.45 6.47 8.56
N SER A 21 -4.39 5.56 8.41
CA SER A 21 -4.99 4.80 9.51
C SER A 21 -4.51 3.34 9.57
N ALA A 22 -3.93 2.83 8.48
CA ALA A 22 -3.23 1.55 8.44
C ALA A 22 -2.26 1.54 7.28
N ILE A 23 -1.17 0.79 7.42
CA ILE A 23 -0.21 0.55 6.35
C ILE A 23 0.18 -0.93 6.31
N GLY A 24 0.12 -1.51 5.11
CA GLY A 24 0.61 -2.84 4.82
C GLY A 24 1.76 -2.79 3.84
N ILE A 25 2.77 -3.62 4.04
CA ILE A 25 3.94 -3.71 3.19
C ILE A 25 4.25 -5.18 2.93
N SER A 26 4.49 -5.52 1.67
CA SER A 26 4.99 -6.84 1.27
C SER A 26 6.27 -6.64 0.47
N VAL A 27 7.33 -7.35 0.85
CA VAL A 27 8.64 -7.24 0.21
C VAL A 27 8.81 -8.38 -0.78
N VAL A 28 9.15 -8.06 -2.02
CA VAL A 28 9.34 -9.03 -3.10
C VAL A 28 10.80 -9.01 -3.55
N GLU A 29 11.42 -10.18 -3.52
CA GLU A 29 12.74 -10.44 -4.12
C GLU A 29 12.71 -11.78 -4.84
N ASN A 30 13.35 -11.87 -5.99
CA ASN A 30 13.47 -13.12 -6.76
C ASN A 30 12.13 -13.79 -7.04
N GLY A 31 11.09 -12.99 -7.32
CA GLY A 31 9.77 -13.52 -7.61
C GLY A 31 9.04 -14.12 -6.41
N ARG A 32 9.45 -13.76 -5.20
CA ARG A 32 8.85 -14.27 -3.95
C ARG A 32 8.58 -13.14 -2.97
N ILE A 33 7.52 -13.29 -2.19
CA ILE A 33 7.28 -12.46 -1.03
C ILE A 33 8.16 -12.98 0.11
N ILE A 34 9.12 -12.17 0.55
CA ILE A 34 10.11 -12.56 1.57
C ILE A 34 9.82 -11.97 2.94
N ASP A 35 8.98 -10.94 3.02
CA ASP A 35 8.63 -10.28 4.27
C ASP A 35 7.31 -9.55 4.14
N ASN A 36 6.62 -9.40 5.27
CA ASN A 36 5.36 -8.67 5.37
C ASN A 36 5.39 -7.82 6.64
N TYR A 37 4.82 -6.63 6.55
CA TYR A 37 4.63 -5.71 7.66
C TYR A 37 3.21 -5.18 7.63
N TYR A 38 2.59 -5.03 8.79
CA TYR A 38 1.29 -4.38 8.92
C TYR A 38 1.22 -3.63 10.23
N SER A 39 0.64 -2.43 10.21
CA SER A 39 0.28 -1.72 11.43
C SER A 39 -0.94 -0.84 11.24
N LEU A 40 -1.80 -0.84 12.25
CA LEU A 40 -2.75 0.25 12.47
C LEU A 40 -1.96 1.50 12.84
N VAL A 41 -2.48 2.65 12.46
CA VAL A 41 -1.87 3.95 12.74
C VAL A 41 -2.95 4.87 13.30
N ASP A 42 -2.65 5.55 14.40
CA ASP A 42 -3.50 6.64 14.86
C ASP A 42 -3.30 7.84 13.92
N PRO A 43 -4.29 8.20 13.10
CA PRO A 43 -4.12 9.25 12.09
C PRO A 43 -4.10 10.66 12.68
N GLU A 44 -4.45 10.81 13.96
CA GLU A 44 -4.55 12.11 14.64
C GLU A 44 -5.49 13.07 13.90
N GLN A 45 -6.52 12.52 13.28
CA GLN A 45 -7.59 13.23 12.58
C GLN A 45 -8.91 12.49 12.75
N PRO A 46 -10.06 13.17 12.58
CA PRO A 46 -11.35 12.51 12.61
C PRO A 46 -11.51 11.47 11.51
N PHE A 47 -12.23 10.40 11.84
CA PHE A 47 -12.69 9.44 10.84
C PHE A 47 -14.03 9.88 10.27
N ASP A 48 -14.22 9.78 8.97
CA ASP A 48 -15.54 9.88 8.40
C ASP A 48 -16.22 8.51 8.34
N ARG A 49 -17.54 8.53 8.26
CA ARG A 49 -18.33 7.29 8.27
C ARG A 49 -18.04 6.41 7.07
N PHE A 50 -17.87 7.02 5.91
CA PHE A 50 -17.60 6.28 4.67
C PHE A 50 -16.30 5.49 4.78
N ASN A 51 -15.23 6.15 5.21
CA ASN A 51 -13.92 5.49 5.36
C ASN A 51 -13.94 4.40 6.41
N SER A 52 -14.59 4.65 7.57
CA SER A 52 -14.71 3.66 8.63
C SER A 52 -15.50 2.43 8.19
N MET A 53 -16.59 2.61 7.44
CA MET A 53 -17.35 1.50 6.90
C MET A 53 -16.58 0.71 5.86
N LEU A 54 -15.81 1.41 5.02
CA LEU A 54 -15.02 0.78 3.95
C LEU A 54 -13.88 -0.05 4.51
N THR A 55 -13.14 0.48 5.49
CA THR A 55 -11.90 -0.11 6.01
C THR A 55 -12.10 -0.94 7.29
N GLY A 56 -13.19 -0.73 8.00
CA GLY A 56 -13.41 -1.32 9.32
C GLY A 56 -12.58 -0.67 10.43
N ILE A 57 -11.92 0.46 10.15
CA ILE A 57 -11.05 1.19 11.09
C ILE A 57 -11.76 2.46 11.54
N ASN A 58 -11.75 2.71 12.84
CA ASN A 58 -12.36 3.89 13.47
C ASN A 58 -11.51 4.37 14.65
N GLU A 59 -11.97 5.42 15.36
CA GLU A 59 -11.26 5.99 16.50
C GLU A 59 -10.97 4.96 17.59
N GLU A 60 -11.93 4.07 17.85
CA GLU A 60 -11.75 3.01 18.85
C GLU A 60 -10.69 2.00 18.44
N THR A 61 -10.68 1.61 17.17
CA THR A 61 -9.72 0.65 16.61
C THR A 61 -8.28 1.14 16.75
N VAL A 62 -8.03 2.44 16.58
CA VAL A 62 -6.68 3.02 16.60
C VAL A 62 -6.31 3.68 17.94
N PHE A 63 -7.15 3.51 18.97
CA PHE A 63 -6.96 4.20 20.26
C PHE A 63 -5.58 3.95 20.86
N ASP A 64 -5.08 2.71 20.79
CA ASP A 64 -3.76 2.33 21.30
C ASP A 64 -2.70 2.21 20.19
N ALA A 65 -3.03 2.63 18.97
CA ALA A 65 -2.09 2.53 17.86
C ALA A 65 -1.05 3.67 17.92
N PRO A 66 0.17 3.41 17.42
CA PRO A 66 1.17 4.47 17.29
C PRO A 66 0.77 5.48 16.23
N CYS A 67 1.26 6.71 16.34
CA CYS A 67 1.09 7.72 15.31
C CYS A 67 2.06 7.49 14.15
N PHE A 68 1.84 8.16 13.02
CA PHE A 68 2.65 7.93 11.82
C PHE A 68 4.16 8.20 12.01
N PRO A 69 4.60 9.26 12.70
CA PRO A 69 6.04 9.46 12.92
C PRO A 69 6.73 8.28 13.63
N GLU A 70 6.07 7.64 14.58
CA GLU A 70 6.60 6.46 15.26
C GLU A 70 6.72 5.27 14.31
N ILE A 71 5.68 5.04 13.50
CA ILE A 71 5.68 3.99 12.46
C ILE A 71 6.77 4.29 11.43
N TRP A 72 6.92 5.55 11.01
CA TRP A 72 7.88 5.92 9.98
C TRP A 72 9.33 5.63 10.39
N GLU A 73 9.70 5.87 11.63
CA GLU A 73 11.03 5.49 12.14
C GLU A 73 11.29 4.00 11.95
N GLU A 74 10.27 3.18 12.15
CA GLU A 74 10.37 1.73 12.02
C GLU A 74 10.43 1.29 10.55
N ILE A 75 9.62 1.86 9.67
CA ILE A 75 9.48 1.40 8.30
C ILE A 75 10.34 2.15 7.28
N GLU A 76 10.89 3.31 7.61
CA GLU A 76 11.68 4.10 6.66
C GLU A 76 12.86 3.30 6.06
N PRO A 77 13.66 2.57 6.85
CA PRO A 77 14.71 1.75 6.26
C PRO A 77 14.18 0.72 5.27
N LEU A 78 13.01 0.13 5.54
CA LEU A 78 12.37 -0.81 4.65
C LEU A 78 11.88 -0.12 3.38
N MET A 79 11.17 0.99 3.51
CA MET A 79 10.64 1.78 2.38
C MET A 79 11.74 2.34 1.48
N SER A 80 12.92 2.58 2.03
CA SER A 80 14.09 3.05 1.29
C SER A 80 14.92 1.92 0.67
N SER A 81 14.60 0.67 0.96
CA SER A 81 15.43 -0.49 0.59
C SER A 81 15.15 -1.03 -0.81
N GLY A 82 14.16 -0.51 -1.52
CA GLY A 82 13.79 -1.03 -2.84
C GLY A 82 12.88 -0.09 -3.61
N ILE A 83 12.33 -0.61 -4.70
CA ILE A 83 11.41 0.13 -5.57
C ILE A 83 10.01 0.06 -4.97
N LEU A 84 9.38 1.21 -4.73
CA LEU A 84 8.02 1.28 -4.23
C LEU A 84 7.03 0.83 -5.31
N VAL A 85 6.07 0.01 -4.91
CA VAL A 85 5.01 -0.51 -5.78
C VAL A 85 3.67 -0.38 -5.07
N ALA A 86 2.65 0.05 -5.78
CA ALA A 86 1.28 0.05 -5.27
C ALA A 86 0.28 -0.19 -6.41
N HIS A 87 -0.90 -0.65 -6.06
CA HIS A 87 -2.00 -0.84 -7.00
C HIS A 87 -2.82 0.45 -7.07
N ASN A 88 -2.80 1.13 -8.19
CA ASN A 88 -3.24 2.52 -8.34
C ASN A 88 -2.33 3.47 -7.54
N ALA A 89 -1.06 3.41 -7.83
CA ALA A 89 0.03 4.02 -7.05
C ALA A 89 -0.10 5.55 -6.88
N GLY A 90 -0.78 6.23 -7.79
CA GLY A 90 -1.05 7.67 -7.64
C GLY A 90 -1.76 8.01 -6.35
N PHE A 91 -2.66 7.15 -5.89
CA PHE A 91 -3.36 7.33 -4.61
C PHE A 91 -2.43 7.09 -3.42
N ASP A 92 -1.85 5.90 -3.32
CA ASP A 92 -1.03 5.54 -2.15
C ASP A 92 0.23 6.38 -2.01
N MET A 93 0.91 6.64 -3.13
CA MET A 93 2.07 7.54 -3.15
C MET A 93 1.69 8.97 -2.77
N GLY A 94 0.54 9.43 -3.23
CA GLY A 94 0.01 10.76 -2.90
C GLY A 94 -0.32 10.90 -1.42
N VAL A 95 -0.99 9.91 -0.84
CA VAL A 95 -1.30 9.88 0.59
C VAL A 95 -0.02 9.84 1.41
N LEU A 96 0.92 8.99 1.06
CA LEU A 96 2.22 8.89 1.75
C LEU A 96 2.95 10.23 1.75
N ARG A 97 3.06 10.86 0.57
CA ARG A 97 3.73 12.16 0.43
C ARG A 97 3.07 13.25 1.27
N LYS A 98 1.74 13.31 1.23
CA LYS A 98 0.98 14.30 2.01
C LYS A 98 1.08 14.06 3.51
N CYS A 99 1.09 12.80 3.93
CA CYS A 99 1.24 12.43 5.33
C CYS A 99 2.63 12.80 5.85
N LEU A 100 3.68 12.49 5.09
CA LEU A 100 5.04 12.90 5.41
C LEU A 100 5.14 14.42 5.54
N SER A 101 4.57 15.15 4.58
CA SER A 101 4.56 16.63 4.60
C SER A 101 3.81 17.17 5.80
N ALA A 102 2.68 16.59 6.15
CA ALA A 102 1.87 17.02 7.30
C ALA A 102 2.62 16.87 8.63
N TYR A 103 3.52 15.90 8.74
CA TYR A 103 4.38 15.69 9.90
C TYR A 103 5.77 16.31 9.75
N GLU A 104 6.00 17.09 8.69
CA GLU A 104 7.27 17.78 8.42
C GLU A 104 8.45 16.78 8.33
N ILE A 105 8.21 15.61 7.78
CA ILE A 105 9.22 14.58 7.54
C ILE A 105 9.73 14.69 6.12
N ALA A 106 11.01 15.01 5.95
CA ALA A 106 11.66 15.10 4.65
C ALA A 106 12.12 13.71 4.20
N TRP A 107 11.43 13.15 3.19
CA TRP A 107 11.81 11.88 2.61
C TRP A 107 11.28 11.78 1.17
N ARG A 108 12.06 11.18 0.30
CA ARG A 108 11.65 10.89 -1.08
C ARG A 108 12.26 9.57 -1.52
N PRO A 109 11.52 8.77 -2.31
CA PRO A 109 12.11 7.59 -2.94
C PRO A 109 13.23 7.99 -3.90
N THR A 110 14.26 7.15 -4.01
CA THR A 110 15.41 7.39 -4.87
C THR A 110 15.14 7.06 -6.34
N VAL A 111 14.12 6.24 -6.60
CA VAL A 111 13.70 5.84 -7.94
C VAL A 111 12.21 5.99 -8.08
N ARG A 112 11.75 6.08 -9.34
CA ARG A 112 10.32 6.18 -9.62
C ARG A 112 9.60 4.89 -9.21
N GLY A 113 8.44 5.04 -8.53
CA GLY A 113 7.60 3.92 -8.16
C GLY A 113 6.87 3.27 -9.34
N ILE A 114 6.38 2.08 -9.10
CA ILE A 114 5.63 1.28 -10.09
C ILE A 114 4.16 1.23 -9.70
N CYS A 115 3.28 1.41 -10.67
CA CYS A 115 1.84 1.22 -10.52
C CYS A 115 1.43 -0.08 -11.22
N THR A 116 0.93 -1.05 -10.46
CA THR A 116 0.49 -2.33 -11.03
C THR A 116 -0.76 -2.22 -11.90
N VAL A 117 -1.59 -1.19 -11.72
CA VAL A 117 -2.71 -0.92 -12.65
C VAL A 117 -2.18 -0.53 -14.03
N ILE A 118 -1.22 0.39 -14.09
CA ILE A 118 -0.62 0.83 -15.36
C ILE A 118 0.11 -0.32 -16.02
N MET A 119 0.89 -1.07 -15.25
CA MET A 119 1.60 -2.25 -15.73
C MET A 119 0.63 -3.29 -16.31
N GLY A 120 -0.46 -3.57 -15.59
CA GLY A 120 -1.47 -4.52 -16.02
C GLY A 120 -2.18 -4.11 -17.29
N ARG A 121 -2.51 -2.83 -17.45
CA ARG A 121 -3.13 -2.33 -18.67
C ARG A 121 -2.26 -2.53 -19.90
N SER A 122 -0.96 -2.47 -19.73
CA SER A 122 0.00 -2.72 -20.79
C SER A 122 0.13 -4.20 -21.13
N LEU A 123 0.16 -5.08 -20.12
CA LEU A 123 0.35 -6.52 -20.31
C LEU A 123 -0.93 -7.26 -20.68
N LEU A 124 -2.06 -6.86 -20.13
CA LEU A 124 -3.36 -7.51 -20.29
C LEU A 124 -4.41 -6.47 -20.66
N PRO A 125 -4.36 -5.93 -21.89
CA PRO A 125 -5.31 -4.90 -22.29
C PRO A 125 -6.73 -5.49 -22.45
N GLY A 126 -7.74 -4.64 -22.26
CA GLY A 126 -9.14 -5.00 -22.53
C GLY A 126 -9.88 -5.68 -21.38
N ILE A 127 -9.25 -5.81 -20.20
CA ILE A 127 -9.90 -6.34 -19.00
C ILE A 127 -9.82 -5.33 -17.85
N SER A 128 -10.63 -5.55 -16.81
CA SER A 128 -10.58 -4.72 -15.60
C SER A 128 -9.30 -4.97 -14.83
N HIS A 129 -8.68 -3.90 -14.34
CA HIS A 129 -7.48 -3.95 -13.51
C HIS A 129 -7.74 -3.51 -12.07
N ARG A 130 -9.00 -3.50 -11.63
CA ARG A 130 -9.30 -3.33 -10.22
C ARG A 130 -8.68 -4.47 -9.43
N LEU A 131 -8.26 -4.20 -8.19
CA LEU A 131 -7.55 -5.19 -7.38
C LEU A 131 -8.35 -6.50 -7.23
N ASN A 132 -9.63 -6.41 -6.90
CA ASN A 132 -10.49 -7.58 -6.77
C ASN A 132 -10.64 -8.36 -8.08
N ASP A 133 -10.76 -7.67 -9.21
CA ASP A 133 -10.90 -8.32 -10.53
C ASP A 133 -9.61 -9.04 -10.94
N MET A 134 -8.45 -8.44 -10.65
CA MET A 134 -7.17 -9.09 -10.92
C MET A 134 -6.91 -10.27 -9.98
N CYS A 135 -7.37 -10.18 -8.73
CA CYS A 135 -7.30 -11.31 -7.82
C CYS A 135 -8.17 -12.48 -8.30
N ASP A 136 -9.38 -12.20 -8.79
CA ASP A 136 -10.25 -13.22 -9.39
C ASP A 136 -9.59 -13.85 -10.62
N TYR A 137 -8.98 -13.03 -11.47
CA TYR A 137 -8.29 -13.49 -12.68
C TYR A 137 -7.16 -14.48 -12.36
N TYR A 138 -6.39 -14.23 -11.30
CA TYR A 138 -5.24 -15.06 -10.91
C TYR A 138 -5.55 -16.07 -9.80
N GLY A 139 -6.75 -16.09 -9.25
CA GLY A 139 -7.10 -16.97 -8.15
C GLY A 139 -6.42 -16.60 -6.83
N ILE A 140 -6.24 -15.30 -6.57
CA ILE A 140 -5.61 -14.77 -5.36
C ILE A 140 -6.67 -14.45 -4.32
N CYS A 141 -6.47 -14.92 -3.08
CA CYS A 141 -7.37 -14.57 -1.96
C CYS A 141 -7.21 -13.11 -1.57
N LEU A 142 -8.33 -12.42 -1.36
CA LEU A 142 -8.35 -11.00 -1.03
C LEU A 142 -9.41 -10.69 0.03
N ASN A 143 -8.99 -10.01 1.11
CA ASN A 143 -9.86 -9.27 2.00
C ASN A 143 -9.74 -7.78 1.66
N HIS A 144 -10.53 -7.35 0.67
CA HIS A 144 -10.41 -6.00 0.10
C HIS A 144 -10.60 -4.91 1.17
N HIS A 145 -9.87 -3.80 1.03
CA HIS A 145 -9.79 -2.67 1.97
C HIS A 145 -9.18 -2.99 3.33
N GLN A 146 -8.38 -4.06 3.40
CA GLN A 146 -7.48 -4.31 4.52
C GLN A 146 -6.04 -4.21 3.99
N ALA A 147 -5.24 -3.27 4.52
CA ALA A 147 -3.95 -2.91 3.96
C ALA A 147 -2.96 -4.08 3.87
N ASP A 148 -2.99 -5.01 4.81
CA ASP A 148 -2.15 -6.21 4.78
C ASP A 148 -2.53 -7.15 3.64
N SER A 149 -3.83 -7.39 3.44
CA SER A 149 -4.35 -8.21 2.36
C SER A 149 -4.15 -7.54 1.00
N ASP A 150 -4.42 -6.25 0.90
CA ASP A 150 -4.30 -5.48 -0.33
C ASP A 150 -2.84 -5.38 -0.80
N SER A 151 -1.89 -5.12 0.10
CA SER A 151 -0.46 -5.08 -0.24
C SER A 151 0.06 -6.44 -0.69
N ARG A 152 -0.35 -7.51 -0.01
CA ARG A 152 0.01 -8.88 -0.37
C ARG A 152 -0.55 -9.29 -1.72
N ALA A 153 -1.82 -8.98 -1.97
CA ALA A 153 -2.47 -9.25 -3.26
C ALA A 153 -1.76 -8.48 -4.39
N CYS A 154 -1.44 -7.22 -4.17
CA CYS A 154 -0.67 -6.42 -5.13
C CYS A 154 0.71 -7.04 -5.39
N ALA A 155 1.39 -7.53 -4.37
CA ALA A 155 2.68 -8.22 -4.51
C ALA A 155 2.56 -9.49 -5.35
N GLU A 156 1.54 -10.30 -5.12
CA GLU A 156 1.28 -11.51 -5.91
C GLU A 156 0.97 -11.18 -7.37
N ILE A 157 0.20 -10.11 -7.61
CA ILE A 157 -0.08 -9.62 -8.98
C ILE A 157 1.21 -9.18 -9.66
N LEU A 158 2.06 -8.42 -8.97
CA LEU A 158 3.36 -7.99 -9.49
C LEU A 158 4.21 -9.19 -9.91
N ILE A 159 4.27 -10.22 -9.06
CA ILE A 159 5.01 -11.44 -9.36
C ILE A 159 4.48 -12.11 -10.64
N ARG A 160 3.17 -12.21 -10.79
CA ARG A 160 2.55 -12.76 -12.00
C ARG A 160 2.91 -11.95 -13.24
N TYR A 161 2.89 -10.63 -13.15
CA TYR A 161 3.28 -9.77 -14.27
C TYR A 161 4.75 -9.97 -14.66
N MET A 162 5.64 -10.15 -13.69
CA MET A 162 7.06 -10.41 -13.95
C MET A 162 7.31 -11.82 -14.54
N GLU A 163 6.43 -12.76 -14.29
CA GLU A 163 6.46 -14.10 -14.88
C GLU A 163 5.89 -14.16 -16.31
N GLY A 164 5.42 -13.02 -16.83
CA GLY A 164 4.88 -12.94 -18.20
C GLY A 164 3.37 -12.90 -18.29
N GLY A 165 2.70 -12.58 -17.17
CA GLY A 165 1.25 -12.43 -17.11
C GLY A 165 0.53 -13.67 -16.63
#